data_0a04ef1f770d6b9d7a8e4d12dd59d9cb
#
_entry.id   0a04ef1f770d6b9d7a8e4d12dd59d9cb
#
_cell.length_a   1.000
_cell.length_b   1.000
_cell.length_c   1.000
_cell.angle_alpha   90.00
_cell.angle_beta   90.00
_cell.angle_gamma   90.00
#
_symmetry.space_group_name_H-M   'P 1'
#
loop_
_entity.id
_entity.type
_entity.pdbx_description
1 polymer ?
#
loop_
_entity_poly.entity_id
_entity_poly.type
_entity_poly.pdbx_seq_one_letter_code
_entity_poly.pdbx_strand_id
1 'polypeptide(L)'
;MDYITKINKRLQPKIHLDINVLDLFAGCGGLSLGFEAVGFQTMGYELEPAAVATYNKNLVGRCVNQKLSLNTEYHQQVDIVIGGPPCQPFSVGGQQKGIDDDRNGFPTFIKAIKQLQPKIWLFENVRGMLYANKWYLEQIINELTAQDYIISYQLLNAVNFGVPQNRERLFVVGHHGNFNFPEPENHKITVAQAIADLIETTEDESKILTTSMDHYIAKYEKASQCINPRDLQLHKPARTLTCRNIAAATGDMQRVKLKDGRRRRISVREAARLQSFPDWFEFMGTETQQFYQIGNAVPPLLAYHLADSVKNYLLNPIALQKSESTQITTPTTQMSLL
;
A
#
# COMPACT_ATOMS: atom_id res chain seq x y z
N MET A 1 14.28 8.18 18.91
CA MET A 1 13.54 9.04 17.90
C MET A 1 12.10 8.56 17.93
N ASP A 2 11.17 9.45 18.16
CA ASP A 2 9.75 9.14 18.12
C ASP A 2 9.30 8.82 16.69
N TYR A 3 8.08 8.25 16.57
CA TYR A 3 7.55 7.79 15.30
C TYR A 3 7.42 8.90 14.26
N ILE A 4 6.89 10.06 14.65
CA ILE A 4 6.63 11.19 13.74
C ILE A 4 7.93 11.73 13.19
N THR A 5 8.92 11.96 14.04
CA THR A 5 10.26 12.37 13.62
C THR A 5 10.90 11.34 12.69
N LYS A 6 10.71 10.02 13.00
CA LYS A 6 11.24 8.92 12.17
C LYS A 6 10.67 8.99 10.75
N ILE A 7 9.34 9.05 10.57
CA ILE A 7 8.74 9.07 9.23
C ILE A 7 9.05 10.35 8.48
N ASN A 8 8.99 11.51 9.14
CA ASN A 8 9.30 12.82 8.54
C ASN A 8 10.72 12.89 7.98
N LYS A 9 11.69 12.29 8.67
CA LYS A 9 13.11 12.29 8.25
C LYS A 9 13.43 11.17 7.27
N ARG A 10 12.94 9.94 7.53
CA ARG A 10 13.29 8.75 6.73
C ARG A 10 12.72 8.80 5.32
N LEU A 11 11.52 9.36 5.17
CA LEU A 11 10.78 9.38 3.92
C LEU A 11 11.02 10.63 3.07
N GLN A 12 11.98 11.51 3.44
CA GLN A 12 12.41 12.59 2.56
C GLN A 12 13.00 12.00 1.26
N PRO A 13 12.56 12.43 0.07
CA PRO A 13 13.17 12.03 -1.20
C PRO A 13 14.68 12.36 -1.23
N LYS A 14 15.49 11.42 -1.73
CA LYS A 14 16.96 11.53 -1.74
C LYS A 14 17.52 10.98 -3.05
N ILE A 15 17.07 11.52 -4.17
CA ILE A 15 17.47 11.01 -5.48
C ILE A 15 18.99 11.11 -5.64
N HIS A 16 19.65 9.95 -5.75
CA HIS A 16 21.12 9.85 -5.92
C HIS A 16 21.54 8.58 -6.69
N LEU A 17 20.58 7.70 -7.01
CA LEU A 17 20.82 6.52 -7.83
C LEU A 17 20.40 6.82 -9.27
N ASP A 18 21.25 6.48 -10.24
CA ASP A 18 20.90 6.54 -11.66
C ASP A 18 20.14 5.26 -12.07
N ILE A 19 18.99 5.05 -11.44
CA ILE A 19 18.11 3.90 -11.62
C ILE A 19 16.67 4.39 -11.72
N ASN A 20 16.04 4.11 -12.86
CA ASN A 20 14.73 4.59 -13.23
C ASN A 20 13.63 3.58 -12.83
N VAL A 21 12.65 4.06 -12.09
CA VAL A 21 11.49 3.29 -11.62
C VAL A 21 10.22 3.80 -12.28
N LEU A 22 9.48 2.90 -12.91
CA LEU A 22 8.15 3.17 -13.45
C LEU A 22 7.09 2.61 -12.50
N ASP A 23 6.24 3.49 -11.96
CA ASP A 23 5.12 3.13 -11.07
C ASP A 23 3.80 3.15 -11.85
N LEU A 24 3.24 1.97 -12.08
CA LEU A 24 1.96 1.80 -12.77
C LEU A 24 0.82 1.70 -11.77
N PHE A 25 -0.25 2.48 -12.01
CA PHE A 25 -1.34 2.66 -11.04
C PHE A 25 -0.84 3.29 -9.74
N ALA A 26 -0.05 4.36 -9.87
CA ALA A 26 0.77 4.93 -8.82
C ALA A 26 -0.04 5.52 -7.64
N GLY A 27 -1.34 5.80 -7.82
CA GLY A 27 -2.14 6.46 -6.81
C GLY A 27 -1.53 7.81 -6.41
N CYS A 28 -1.52 8.12 -5.12
CA CYS A 28 -0.88 9.33 -4.59
C CYS A 28 0.65 9.19 -4.41
N GLY A 29 1.27 8.09 -4.87
CA GLY A 29 2.71 7.89 -4.80
C GLY A 29 3.22 7.25 -3.51
N GLY A 30 2.39 6.53 -2.75
CA GLY A 30 2.85 5.90 -1.50
C GLY A 30 3.98 4.88 -1.71
N LEU A 31 3.92 4.08 -2.80
CA LEU A 31 4.97 3.14 -3.17
C LEU A 31 6.20 3.90 -3.68
N SER A 32 6.04 4.81 -4.64
CA SER A 32 7.10 5.67 -5.19
C SER A 32 7.83 6.46 -4.11
N LEU A 33 7.14 6.99 -3.09
CA LEU A 33 7.77 7.75 -2.00
C LEU A 33 8.81 6.90 -1.25
N GLY A 34 8.50 5.62 -1.00
CA GLY A 34 9.47 4.70 -0.40
C GLY A 34 10.71 4.52 -1.28
N PHE A 35 10.53 4.42 -2.59
CA PHE A 35 11.63 4.28 -3.55
C PHE A 35 12.47 5.57 -3.64
N GLU A 36 11.87 6.75 -3.73
CA GLU A 36 12.60 8.02 -3.72
C GLU A 36 13.37 8.25 -2.42
N ALA A 37 12.81 7.85 -1.28
CA ALA A 37 13.49 7.97 0.00
C ALA A 37 14.74 7.08 0.12
N VAL A 38 14.83 6.00 -0.67
CA VAL A 38 16.00 5.13 -0.79
C VAL A 38 17.00 5.65 -1.83
N GLY A 39 16.54 6.48 -2.80
CA GLY A 39 17.43 7.13 -3.75
C GLY A 39 17.11 6.95 -5.22
N PHE A 40 16.05 6.21 -5.56
CA PHE A 40 15.64 5.94 -6.94
C PHE A 40 14.95 7.13 -7.60
N GLN A 41 14.98 7.19 -8.93
CA GLN A 41 14.22 8.14 -9.73
C GLN A 41 12.89 7.50 -10.12
N THR A 42 11.75 8.11 -9.76
CA THR A 42 10.44 7.56 -10.05
C THR A 42 9.70 8.32 -11.14
N MET A 43 8.86 7.62 -11.89
CA MET A 43 7.85 8.18 -12.79
C MET A 43 6.57 7.36 -12.62
N GLY A 44 5.42 8.04 -12.43
CA GLY A 44 4.14 7.40 -12.21
C GLY A 44 3.15 7.56 -13.38
N TYR A 45 2.23 6.61 -13.49
CA TYR A 45 1.00 6.74 -14.28
C TYR A 45 -0.20 6.49 -13.37
N GLU A 46 -1.16 7.41 -13.39
CA GLU A 46 -2.37 7.34 -12.57
C GLU A 46 -3.57 7.95 -13.30
N LEU A 47 -4.75 7.38 -13.10
CA LEU A 47 -5.99 7.81 -13.73
C LEU A 47 -6.64 9.01 -13.00
N GLU A 48 -6.59 9.00 -11.65
CA GLU A 48 -7.29 9.95 -10.81
C GLU A 48 -6.55 11.29 -10.69
N PRO A 49 -7.10 12.41 -11.25
CA PRO A 49 -6.37 13.69 -11.28
C PRO A 49 -5.94 14.20 -9.91
N ALA A 50 -6.75 13.99 -8.86
CA ALA A 50 -6.40 14.42 -7.51
C ALA A 50 -5.19 13.63 -6.95
N ALA A 51 -5.09 12.33 -7.26
CA ALA A 51 -3.96 11.51 -6.88
C ALA A 51 -2.69 11.91 -7.64
N VAL A 52 -2.80 12.18 -8.95
CA VAL A 52 -1.70 12.74 -9.76
C VAL A 52 -1.21 14.06 -9.20
N ALA A 53 -2.13 14.97 -8.83
CA ALA A 53 -1.76 16.25 -8.23
C ALA A 53 -1.03 16.07 -6.89
N THR A 54 -1.48 15.11 -6.07
CA THR A 54 -0.81 14.75 -4.82
C THR A 54 0.59 14.21 -5.06
N TYR A 55 0.74 13.27 -6.00
CA TYR A 55 2.05 12.73 -6.38
C TYR A 55 3.00 13.85 -6.79
N ASN A 56 2.60 14.69 -7.76
CA ASN A 56 3.41 15.77 -8.31
C ASN A 56 3.72 16.91 -7.32
N LYS A 57 2.93 17.03 -6.25
CA LYS A 57 3.17 17.99 -5.16
C LYS A 57 4.30 17.55 -4.23
N ASN A 58 4.44 16.26 -4.00
CA ASN A 58 5.25 15.73 -2.89
C ASN A 58 6.50 14.97 -3.33
N LEU A 59 6.50 14.38 -4.53
CA LEU A 59 7.60 13.56 -5.03
C LEU A 59 8.45 14.38 -6.01
N VAL A 60 9.71 13.98 -6.15
CA VAL A 60 10.65 14.56 -7.14
C VAL A 60 10.29 14.04 -8.54
N GLY A 61 9.94 12.78 -8.64
CA GLY A 61 9.46 12.16 -9.88
C GLY A 61 8.11 12.73 -10.31
N ARG A 62 7.78 12.54 -11.59
CA ARG A 62 6.54 13.04 -12.18
C ARG A 62 5.53 11.94 -12.39
N CYS A 63 4.27 12.19 -12.07
CA CYS A 63 3.14 11.34 -12.42
C CYS A 63 2.36 11.93 -13.59
N VAL A 64 2.05 11.09 -14.58
CA VAL A 64 1.26 11.43 -15.76
C VAL A 64 -0.19 11.03 -15.50
N ASN A 65 -1.13 11.95 -15.74
CA ASN A 65 -2.55 11.64 -15.66
C ASN A 65 -2.99 10.90 -16.93
N GLN A 66 -3.04 9.59 -16.85
CA GLN A 66 -3.37 8.74 -17.99
C GLN A 66 -4.05 7.45 -17.55
N LYS A 67 -5.14 7.08 -18.26
CA LYS A 67 -5.71 5.73 -18.17
C LYS A 67 -4.78 4.77 -18.91
N LEU A 68 -4.23 3.82 -18.19
CA LEU A 68 -3.42 2.75 -18.78
C LEU A 68 -4.31 1.73 -19.49
N SER A 69 -3.82 1.21 -20.61
CA SER A 69 -4.50 0.21 -21.44
C SER A 69 -3.49 -0.67 -22.18
N LEU A 70 -3.98 -1.70 -22.86
CA LEU A 70 -3.14 -2.54 -23.73
C LEU A 70 -2.54 -1.78 -24.92
N ASN A 71 -3.01 -0.58 -25.22
CA ASN A 71 -2.45 0.29 -26.29
C ASN A 71 -1.44 1.32 -25.74
N THR A 72 -1.19 1.34 -24.42
CA THR A 72 -0.21 2.26 -23.85
C THR A 72 1.19 1.81 -24.24
N GLU A 73 1.98 2.72 -24.84
CA GLU A 73 3.37 2.51 -25.19
C GLU A 73 4.28 3.25 -24.22
N TYR A 74 5.40 2.65 -23.88
CA TYR A 74 6.40 3.19 -22.95
C TYR A 74 7.69 3.45 -23.73
N HIS A 75 8.17 4.72 -23.72
CA HIS A 75 9.32 5.14 -24.52
C HIS A 75 10.57 5.47 -23.69
N GLN A 76 10.43 5.44 -22.37
CA GLN A 76 11.52 5.71 -21.45
C GLN A 76 12.36 4.44 -21.16
N GLN A 77 13.63 4.65 -20.87
CA GLN A 77 14.44 3.58 -20.29
C GLN A 77 14.02 3.35 -18.84
N VAL A 78 13.70 2.11 -18.49
CA VAL A 78 13.19 1.70 -17.17
C VAL A 78 14.02 0.53 -16.66
N ASP A 79 14.55 0.67 -15.45
CA ASP A 79 15.27 -0.41 -14.78
C ASP A 79 14.34 -1.26 -13.89
N ILE A 80 13.32 -0.61 -13.32
CA ILE A 80 12.40 -1.21 -12.36
C ILE A 80 10.95 -0.85 -12.75
N VAL A 81 10.06 -1.84 -12.76
CA VAL A 81 8.61 -1.60 -12.84
C VAL A 81 7.98 -1.95 -11.51
N ILE A 82 7.24 -1.02 -10.91
CA ILE A 82 6.46 -1.25 -9.71
C ILE A 82 4.98 -0.94 -9.97
N GLY A 83 4.08 -1.34 -9.08
CA GLY A 83 2.68 -0.94 -9.18
C GLY A 83 1.72 -1.68 -8.28
N GLY A 84 0.49 -1.15 -8.22
CA GLY A 84 -0.65 -1.76 -7.55
C GLY A 84 -1.79 -2.03 -8.55
N PRO A 85 -1.66 -2.97 -9.49
CA PRO A 85 -2.68 -3.18 -10.53
C PRO A 85 -4.03 -3.56 -9.89
N PRO A 86 -5.13 -2.84 -10.22
CA PRO A 86 -6.43 -3.12 -9.64
C PRO A 86 -6.92 -4.53 -10.00
N CYS A 87 -7.45 -5.23 -8.97
CA CYS A 87 -8.01 -6.58 -9.07
C CYS A 87 -9.51 -6.55 -8.71
N GLN A 88 -10.24 -5.53 -9.17
CA GLN A 88 -11.64 -5.32 -8.77
C GLN A 88 -12.63 -6.41 -9.22
N PRO A 89 -12.47 -7.07 -10.38
CA PRO A 89 -13.35 -8.17 -10.76
C PRO A 89 -13.40 -9.32 -9.76
N PHE A 90 -12.37 -9.42 -8.91
CA PHE A 90 -12.14 -10.52 -7.97
C PHE A 90 -12.25 -10.09 -6.49
N SER A 91 -12.59 -8.82 -6.20
CA SER A 91 -12.77 -8.36 -4.82
C SER A 91 -14.11 -8.83 -4.26
N VAL A 92 -14.15 -9.14 -2.96
CA VAL A 92 -15.33 -9.64 -2.21
C VAL A 92 -16.58 -8.75 -2.33
N GLY A 93 -16.44 -7.51 -2.81
CA GLY A 93 -17.53 -6.55 -3.02
C GLY A 93 -17.83 -6.22 -4.48
N GLY A 94 -17.20 -6.88 -5.46
CA GLY A 94 -17.37 -6.61 -6.90
C GLY A 94 -18.26 -7.64 -7.60
N GLN A 95 -18.91 -7.22 -8.70
CA GLN A 95 -19.51 -8.17 -9.65
C GLN A 95 -18.39 -8.92 -10.36
N GLN A 96 -18.28 -10.22 -10.16
CA GLN A 96 -17.26 -11.08 -10.76
C GLN A 96 -17.49 -11.21 -12.27
N LYS A 97 -17.03 -10.24 -13.06
CA LYS A 97 -17.14 -10.25 -14.54
C LYS A 97 -15.96 -10.94 -15.24
N GLY A 98 -14.99 -11.50 -14.49
CA GLY A 98 -13.88 -12.25 -15.06
C GLY A 98 -12.71 -11.41 -15.58
N ILE A 99 -11.84 -12.03 -16.40
CA ILE A 99 -10.55 -11.50 -16.88
C ILE A 99 -10.71 -10.29 -17.81
N ASP A 100 -11.83 -10.20 -18.53
CA ASP A 100 -12.10 -9.17 -19.56
C ASP A 100 -12.72 -7.88 -18.99
N ASP A 101 -12.74 -7.71 -17.66
CA ASP A 101 -13.26 -6.49 -17.04
C ASP A 101 -12.24 -5.35 -17.19
N ASP A 102 -12.68 -4.22 -17.76
CA ASP A 102 -11.89 -2.99 -17.94
C ASP A 102 -11.21 -2.46 -16.66
N ARG A 103 -11.63 -2.98 -15.50
CA ARG A 103 -11.06 -2.65 -14.17
C ARG A 103 -9.93 -3.61 -13.76
N ASN A 104 -9.55 -4.55 -14.63
CA ASN A 104 -8.43 -5.45 -14.41
C ASN A 104 -7.14 -4.81 -14.92
N GLY A 105 -6.24 -4.41 -14.02
CA GLY A 105 -4.97 -3.77 -14.37
C GLY A 105 -3.84 -4.74 -14.74
N PHE A 106 -4.00 -6.05 -14.48
CA PHE A 106 -2.92 -7.01 -14.69
C PHE A 106 -2.51 -7.20 -16.15
N PRO A 107 -3.41 -7.29 -17.13
CA PRO A 107 -2.99 -7.40 -18.54
C PRO A 107 -2.09 -6.24 -18.97
N THR A 108 -2.41 -5.02 -18.51
CA THR A 108 -1.61 -3.82 -18.78
C THR A 108 -0.26 -3.85 -18.07
N PHE A 109 -0.22 -4.30 -16.83
CA PHE A 109 1.02 -4.47 -16.05
C PHE A 109 1.95 -5.50 -16.71
N ILE A 110 1.41 -6.64 -17.11
CA ILE A 110 2.16 -7.70 -17.82
C ILE A 110 2.68 -7.19 -19.17
N LYS A 111 1.86 -6.46 -19.93
CA LYS A 111 2.32 -5.83 -21.19
C LYS A 111 3.52 -4.91 -20.96
N ALA A 112 3.46 -4.08 -19.92
CA ALA A 112 4.56 -3.18 -19.60
C ALA A 112 5.87 -3.95 -19.31
N ILE A 113 5.80 -5.03 -18.53
CA ILE A 113 6.96 -5.89 -18.25
C ILE A 113 7.49 -6.50 -19.54
N LYS A 114 6.63 -7.04 -20.41
CA LYS A 114 7.03 -7.62 -21.70
C LYS A 114 7.68 -6.62 -22.64
N GLN A 115 7.22 -5.38 -22.64
CA GLN A 115 7.76 -4.31 -23.48
C GLN A 115 9.08 -3.77 -22.93
N LEU A 116 9.15 -3.52 -21.63
CA LEU A 116 10.28 -2.80 -20.99
C LEU A 116 11.41 -3.73 -20.54
N GLN A 117 11.14 -5.02 -20.32
CA GLN A 117 12.10 -6.02 -19.82
C GLN A 117 12.96 -5.48 -18.64
N PRO A 118 12.32 -4.98 -17.55
CA PRO A 118 13.06 -4.37 -16.45
C PRO A 118 13.97 -5.38 -15.74
N LYS A 119 15.03 -4.92 -15.07
CA LYS A 119 15.94 -5.77 -14.26
C LYS A 119 15.22 -6.46 -13.10
N ILE A 120 14.19 -5.81 -12.58
CA ILE A 120 13.33 -6.30 -11.50
C ILE A 120 11.96 -5.61 -11.62
N TRP A 121 10.91 -6.31 -11.29
CA TRP A 121 9.59 -5.72 -11.15
C TRP A 121 8.91 -6.18 -9.86
N LEU A 122 7.97 -5.39 -9.36
CA LEU A 122 7.22 -5.66 -8.14
C LEU A 122 5.79 -5.19 -8.28
N PHE A 123 4.82 -6.03 -7.89
CA PHE A 123 3.46 -5.53 -7.68
C PHE A 123 2.94 -5.84 -6.28
N GLU A 124 2.05 -4.95 -5.82
CA GLU A 124 1.30 -5.09 -4.58
C GLU A 124 -0.14 -5.48 -4.88
N ASN A 125 -0.73 -6.33 -4.02
CA ASN A 125 -2.16 -6.59 -4.05
C ASN A 125 -2.72 -7.01 -2.67
N VAL A 126 -4.04 -7.13 -2.59
CA VAL A 126 -4.71 -7.56 -1.36
C VAL A 126 -4.44 -9.03 -1.03
N ARG A 127 -4.42 -9.35 0.27
CA ARG A 127 -4.26 -10.71 0.78
C ARG A 127 -5.18 -11.74 0.11
N GLY A 128 -6.41 -11.33 -0.25
CA GLY A 128 -7.39 -12.22 -0.89
C GLY A 128 -6.91 -12.89 -2.17
N MET A 129 -5.89 -12.34 -2.83
CA MET A 129 -5.28 -12.92 -4.03
C MET A 129 -4.57 -14.25 -3.77
N LEU A 130 -4.10 -14.49 -2.54
CA LEU A 130 -3.49 -15.79 -2.13
C LEU A 130 -4.52 -16.89 -1.83
N TYR A 131 -5.79 -16.54 -1.66
CA TYR A 131 -6.84 -17.45 -1.23
C TYR A 131 -7.94 -17.60 -2.27
N ALA A 132 -8.94 -16.75 -2.22
CA ALA A 132 -10.12 -16.85 -3.10
C ALA A 132 -9.78 -16.71 -4.59
N ASN A 133 -8.71 -15.99 -4.92
CA ASN A 133 -8.29 -15.71 -6.30
C ASN A 133 -6.91 -16.31 -6.64
N LYS A 134 -6.52 -17.37 -5.95
CA LYS A 134 -5.22 -18.03 -6.14
C LYS A 134 -4.99 -18.48 -7.58
N TRP A 135 -6.01 -19.02 -8.21
CA TRP A 135 -5.96 -19.44 -9.61
C TRP A 135 -5.55 -18.30 -10.56
N TYR A 136 -6.01 -17.08 -10.29
CA TYR A 136 -5.66 -15.93 -11.11
C TYR A 136 -4.22 -15.46 -10.86
N LEU A 137 -3.77 -15.48 -9.58
CA LEU A 137 -2.37 -15.26 -9.25
C LEU A 137 -1.45 -16.26 -9.97
N GLU A 138 -1.82 -17.54 -10.01
CA GLU A 138 -1.07 -18.57 -10.71
C GLU A 138 -0.99 -18.31 -12.23
N GLN A 139 -2.07 -17.83 -12.86
CA GLN A 139 -2.02 -17.41 -14.27
C GLN A 139 -1.05 -16.26 -14.50
N ILE A 140 -1.10 -15.21 -13.66
CA ILE A 140 -0.17 -14.07 -13.74
C ILE A 140 1.28 -14.54 -13.57
N ILE A 141 1.55 -15.37 -12.56
CA ILE A 141 2.88 -15.94 -12.32
C ILE A 141 3.38 -16.72 -13.53
N ASN A 142 2.56 -17.63 -14.08
CA ASN A 142 2.94 -18.43 -15.24
C ASN A 142 3.28 -17.55 -16.45
N GLU A 143 2.48 -16.52 -16.71
CA GLU A 143 2.72 -15.60 -17.83
C GLU A 143 3.99 -14.76 -17.67
N LEU A 144 4.34 -14.37 -16.45
CA LEU A 144 5.54 -13.59 -16.14
C LEU A 144 6.80 -14.50 -16.02
N THR A 145 6.66 -15.74 -15.56
CA THR A 145 7.76 -16.71 -15.57
C THR A 145 8.20 -17.02 -17.00
N ALA A 146 7.27 -17.04 -17.98
CA ALA A 146 7.58 -17.19 -19.40
C ALA A 146 8.45 -16.04 -19.97
N GLN A 147 8.74 -15.00 -19.22
CA GLN A 147 9.64 -13.90 -19.58
C GLN A 147 11.01 -14.00 -18.87
N ASP A 148 11.42 -15.21 -18.50
CA ASP A 148 12.71 -15.53 -17.85
C ASP A 148 12.92 -14.91 -16.45
N TYR A 149 11.84 -14.51 -15.77
CA TYR A 149 11.90 -14.04 -14.38
C TYR A 149 11.73 -15.21 -13.40
N ILE A 150 12.55 -15.20 -12.36
CA ILE A 150 12.30 -15.96 -11.13
C ILE A 150 11.27 -15.17 -10.33
N ILE A 151 10.19 -15.84 -9.91
CA ILE A 151 9.10 -15.20 -9.18
C ILE A 151 9.18 -15.54 -7.70
N SER A 152 9.33 -14.52 -6.87
CA SER A 152 9.22 -14.62 -5.41
C SER A 152 8.00 -13.85 -4.92
N TYR A 153 7.27 -14.37 -3.94
CA TYR A 153 6.16 -13.62 -3.35
C TYR A 153 6.04 -13.85 -1.85
N GLN A 154 5.58 -12.82 -1.15
CA GLN A 154 5.38 -12.86 0.29
C GLN A 154 4.19 -12.01 0.72
N LEU A 155 3.47 -12.49 1.74
CA LEU A 155 2.46 -11.70 2.45
C LEU A 155 3.15 -10.92 3.56
N LEU A 156 3.22 -9.58 3.42
CA LEU A 156 3.82 -8.71 4.40
C LEU A 156 2.73 -8.00 5.21
N ASN A 157 2.93 -7.91 6.53
CA ASN A 157 2.09 -7.09 7.39
C ASN A 157 2.82 -5.78 7.74
N ALA A 158 2.28 -4.64 7.34
CA ALA A 158 2.86 -3.32 7.51
C ALA A 158 3.25 -3.01 8.98
N VAL A 159 2.54 -3.59 9.95
CA VAL A 159 2.86 -3.43 11.39
C VAL A 159 4.26 -3.91 11.75
N ASN A 160 4.80 -4.86 11.01
CA ASN A 160 6.14 -5.41 11.23
C ASN A 160 7.24 -4.53 10.60
N PHE A 161 6.87 -3.43 9.96
CA PHE A 161 7.77 -2.50 9.31
C PHE A 161 7.60 -1.07 9.84
N GLY A 162 7.20 -0.95 11.12
CA GLY A 162 7.06 0.32 11.82
C GLY A 162 5.82 1.13 11.44
N VAL A 163 4.87 0.57 10.69
CA VAL A 163 3.58 1.22 10.40
C VAL A 163 2.59 0.95 11.53
N PRO A 164 1.91 1.95 12.12
CA PRO A 164 0.98 1.77 13.24
C PRO A 164 -0.36 1.16 12.81
N GLN A 165 -0.31 0.14 11.93
CA GLN A 165 -1.49 -0.47 11.33
C GLN A 165 -1.26 -1.94 10.98
N ASN A 166 -2.21 -2.80 11.35
CA ASN A 166 -2.28 -4.17 10.86
C ASN A 166 -2.85 -4.16 9.44
N ARG A 167 -1.96 -4.19 8.43
CA ARG A 167 -2.31 -4.17 7.01
C ARG A 167 -1.50 -5.24 6.28
N GLU A 168 -2.15 -6.33 5.94
CA GLU A 168 -1.54 -7.41 5.16
C GLU A 168 -1.70 -7.14 3.67
N ARG A 169 -0.58 -7.24 2.94
CA ARG A 169 -0.52 -7.10 1.49
C ARG A 169 0.40 -8.14 0.89
N LEU A 170 -0.04 -8.68 -0.24
CA LEU A 170 0.77 -9.55 -1.07
C LEU A 170 1.73 -8.70 -1.90
N PHE A 171 3.01 -9.04 -1.86
CA PHE A 171 4.00 -8.52 -2.78
C PHE A 171 4.54 -9.65 -3.62
N VAL A 172 4.59 -9.44 -4.93
CA VAL A 172 5.14 -10.38 -5.90
C VAL A 172 6.27 -9.67 -6.63
N VAL A 173 7.41 -10.32 -6.73
CA VAL A 173 8.63 -9.77 -7.30
C VAL A 173 9.16 -10.70 -8.38
N GLY A 174 9.43 -10.18 -9.57
CA GLY A 174 10.15 -10.89 -10.62
C GLY A 174 11.57 -10.36 -10.74
N HIS A 175 12.54 -11.28 -10.72
CA HIS A 175 13.95 -10.98 -10.68
C HIS A 175 14.78 -12.04 -11.41
N HIS A 176 16.08 -11.82 -11.61
CA HIS A 176 16.98 -12.75 -12.31
C HIS A 176 18.05 -13.37 -11.40
N GLY A 177 17.89 -13.29 -10.07
CA GLY A 177 18.88 -13.80 -9.11
C GLY A 177 18.30 -14.01 -7.72
N ASN A 178 19.11 -13.82 -6.68
CA ASN A 178 18.67 -14.02 -5.29
C ASN A 178 18.09 -12.70 -4.73
N PHE A 179 16.79 -12.51 -4.85
CA PHE A 179 16.06 -11.42 -4.18
C PHE A 179 15.63 -11.87 -2.78
N ASN A 180 15.83 -11.00 -1.78
CA ASN A 180 15.37 -11.21 -0.42
C ASN A 180 14.35 -10.14 -0.03
N PHE A 181 13.19 -10.57 0.48
CA PHE A 181 12.24 -9.66 1.09
C PHE A 181 12.82 -9.01 2.35
N PRO A 182 12.34 -7.81 2.73
CA PRO A 182 12.83 -7.14 3.92
C PRO A 182 12.50 -7.92 5.20
N GLU A 183 13.45 -7.91 6.16
CA GLU A 183 13.25 -8.51 7.47
C GLU A 183 12.35 -7.63 8.36
N PRO A 184 11.47 -8.23 9.17
CA PRO A 184 10.61 -7.50 10.08
C PRO A 184 11.39 -6.71 11.14
N GLU A 185 10.90 -5.49 11.47
CA GLU A 185 11.35 -4.76 12.66
C GLU A 185 10.72 -5.38 13.95
N ASN A 186 11.47 -5.44 15.05
CA ASN A 186 11.00 -6.02 16.31
C ASN A 186 10.04 -5.12 17.10
N HIS A 187 9.84 -3.87 16.69
CA HIS A 187 9.06 -2.89 17.43
C HIS A 187 7.79 -2.47 16.69
N LYS A 188 6.64 -2.66 17.33
CA LYS A 188 5.33 -2.26 16.80
C LYS A 188 4.95 -0.87 17.31
N ILE A 189 4.55 0.00 16.41
CA ILE A 189 4.07 1.34 16.73
C ILE A 189 2.57 1.29 17.03
N THR A 190 2.17 1.96 18.12
CA THR A 190 0.76 2.06 18.53
C THR A 190 0.08 3.28 17.92
N VAL A 191 -1.26 3.29 17.95
CA VAL A 191 -2.07 4.46 17.55
C VAL A 191 -1.67 5.70 18.34
N ALA A 192 -1.46 5.58 19.67
CA ALA A 192 -1.05 6.71 20.51
C ALA A 192 0.28 7.34 20.04
N GLN A 193 1.27 6.52 19.70
CA GLN A 193 2.54 7.02 19.20
C GLN A 193 2.42 7.76 17.86
N ALA A 194 1.39 7.47 17.10
CA ALA A 194 1.16 8.08 15.79
C ALA A 194 0.31 9.35 15.84
N ILE A 195 -0.72 9.41 16.68
CA ILE A 195 -1.75 10.44 16.59
C ILE A 195 -2.20 11.04 17.92
N ALA A 196 -1.61 10.70 19.08
CA ALA A 196 -2.09 11.20 20.37
C ALA A 196 -2.10 12.74 20.48
N ASP A 197 -1.15 13.41 19.83
CA ASP A 197 -1.05 14.87 19.76
C ASP A 197 -2.18 15.51 18.91
N LEU A 198 -2.83 14.75 18.04
CA LEU A 198 -3.88 15.24 17.13
C LEU A 198 -5.31 15.01 17.68
N ILE A 199 -5.49 14.09 18.65
CA ILE A 199 -6.83 13.64 19.05
C ILE A 199 -7.69 14.79 19.58
N GLU A 200 -7.11 15.66 20.41
CA GLU A 200 -7.83 16.79 21.06
C GLU A 200 -7.70 18.12 20.29
N THR A 201 -6.90 18.17 19.22
CA THR A 201 -6.66 19.42 18.48
C THR A 201 -7.61 19.64 17.31
N THR A 202 -8.46 18.68 17.00
CA THR A 202 -9.41 18.81 15.88
C THR A 202 -10.59 19.68 16.29
N GLU A 203 -10.60 20.93 15.82
CA GLU A 203 -11.68 21.90 16.05
C GLU A 203 -12.91 21.69 15.15
N ASP A 204 -12.84 20.75 14.21
CA ASP A 204 -13.93 20.46 13.27
C ASP A 204 -15.05 19.65 13.93
N GLU A 205 -16.02 20.37 14.49
CA GLU A 205 -17.19 19.76 15.12
C GLU A 205 -18.03 18.89 14.17
N SER A 206 -17.92 19.09 12.85
CA SER A 206 -18.62 18.25 11.87
C SER A 206 -18.15 16.81 11.90
N LYS A 207 -16.98 16.52 12.44
CA LYS A 207 -16.45 15.17 12.63
C LYS A 207 -16.96 14.48 13.89
N ILE A 208 -17.49 15.25 14.86
CA ILE A 208 -18.07 14.69 16.09
C ILE A 208 -19.34 13.92 15.75
N LEU A 209 -19.47 12.74 16.33
CA LEU A 209 -20.64 11.92 16.10
C LEU A 209 -21.86 12.54 16.83
N THR A 210 -22.96 12.63 16.11
CA THR A 210 -24.24 13.03 16.73
C THR A 210 -24.76 11.92 17.63
N THR A 211 -25.62 12.25 18.59
CA THR A 211 -26.27 11.27 19.47
C THR A 211 -26.97 10.15 18.67
N SER A 212 -27.61 10.51 17.54
CA SER A 212 -28.25 9.54 16.65
C SER A 212 -27.26 8.55 16.04
N MET A 213 -26.09 9.05 15.59
CA MET A 213 -25.02 8.19 15.05
C MET A 213 -24.45 7.27 16.13
N ASP A 214 -24.24 7.77 17.34
CA ASP A 214 -23.76 6.95 18.46
C ASP A 214 -24.76 5.84 18.83
N HIS A 215 -26.06 6.12 18.87
CA HIS A 215 -27.10 5.11 19.08
C HIS A 215 -27.10 4.05 17.96
N TYR A 216 -27.01 4.48 16.70
CA TYR A 216 -26.91 3.55 15.56
C TYR A 216 -25.69 2.63 15.68
N ILE A 217 -24.53 3.19 16.02
CA ILE A 217 -23.29 2.44 16.18
C ILE A 217 -23.40 1.44 17.33
N ALA A 218 -23.90 1.87 18.49
CA ALA A 218 -24.10 1.00 19.64
C ALA A 218 -25.05 -0.17 19.32
N LYS A 219 -26.15 0.10 18.60
CA LYS A 219 -27.08 -0.93 18.11
C LYS A 219 -26.38 -1.92 17.17
N TYR A 220 -25.58 -1.42 16.23
CA TYR A 220 -24.82 -2.25 15.28
C TYR A 220 -23.77 -3.10 16.00
N GLU A 221 -23.00 -2.52 16.92
CA GLU A 221 -22.00 -3.22 17.71
C GLU A 221 -22.62 -4.34 18.54
N LYS A 222 -23.78 -4.08 19.17
CA LYS A 222 -24.54 -5.09 19.92
C LYS A 222 -25.06 -6.21 19.01
N ALA A 223 -25.66 -5.87 17.87
CA ALA A 223 -26.26 -6.84 16.95
C ALA A 223 -25.20 -7.72 16.27
N SER A 224 -24.05 -7.19 15.96
CA SER A 224 -22.94 -7.89 15.31
C SER A 224 -22.01 -8.60 16.28
N GLN A 225 -22.28 -8.55 17.59
CA GLN A 225 -21.37 -9.04 18.64
C GLN A 225 -19.92 -8.60 18.40
N CYS A 226 -19.74 -7.32 18.05
CA CYS A 226 -18.49 -6.79 17.56
C CYS A 226 -17.39 -6.92 18.64
N ILE A 227 -16.66 -8.02 18.59
CA ILE A 227 -15.54 -8.33 19.48
C ILE A 227 -14.40 -7.31 19.28
N ASN A 228 -14.30 -6.76 18.07
CA ASN A 228 -13.32 -5.73 17.73
C ASN A 228 -14.02 -4.38 17.51
N PRO A 229 -14.08 -3.51 18.53
CA PRO A 229 -14.66 -2.19 18.39
C PRO A 229 -13.98 -1.38 17.27
N ARG A 230 -14.76 -0.55 16.58
CA ARG A 230 -14.28 0.31 15.50
C ARG A 230 -13.53 1.55 16.02
N ASP A 231 -13.68 1.84 17.30
CA ASP A 231 -12.90 2.88 17.97
C ASP A 231 -11.43 2.49 18.01
N LEU A 232 -10.54 3.43 17.66
CA LEU A 232 -9.12 3.20 17.69
C LEU A 232 -8.64 2.97 19.12
N GLN A 233 -7.93 1.86 19.33
CA GLN A 233 -7.34 1.53 20.62
C GLN A 233 -5.94 2.15 20.70
N LEU A 234 -5.75 3.15 21.55
CA LEU A 234 -4.51 3.93 21.61
C LEU A 234 -3.27 3.10 21.90
N HIS A 235 -3.40 2.01 22.65
CA HIS A 235 -2.29 1.15 23.05
C HIS A 235 -1.96 0.02 22.06
N LYS A 236 -2.63 -0.03 20.91
CA LYS A 236 -2.42 -1.03 19.84
C LYS A 236 -2.23 -0.36 18.49
N PRO A 237 -1.69 -1.09 17.49
CA PRO A 237 -1.78 -0.67 16.09
C PRO A 237 -3.24 -0.61 15.63
N ALA A 238 -3.53 0.29 14.70
CA ALA A 238 -4.84 0.37 14.07
C ALA A 238 -5.13 -0.91 13.24
N ARG A 239 -6.41 -1.20 13.03
CA ARG A 239 -6.81 -2.16 12.00
C ARG A 239 -6.61 -1.56 10.61
N THR A 240 -6.65 -2.37 9.55
CA THR A 240 -6.47 -1.91 8.17
C THR A 240 -7.35 -0.71 7.84
N LEU A 241 -6.73 0.40 7.42
CA LEU A 241 -7.42 1.55 6.84
C LEU A 241 -7.81 1.21 5.40
N THR A 242 -9.08 1.42 5.08
CA THR A 242 -9.62 1.25 3.73
C THR A 242 -10.48 2.46 3.37
N CYS A 243 -10.66 2.76 2.10
CA CYS A 243 -11.54 3.85 1.67
C CYS A 243 -12.92 3.77 2.36
N ARG A 244 -13.47 2.56 2.50
CA ARG A 244 -14.78 2.34 3.11
C ARG A 244 -14.85 2.75 4.58
N ASN A 245 -13.79 2.51 5.37
CA ASN A 245 -13.82 2.72 6.82
C ASN A 245 -13.15 4.02 7.28
N ILE A 246 -12.67 4.86 6.37
CA ILE A 246 -12.14 6.18 6.70
C ILE A 246 -12.90 7.32 6.01
N ALA A 247 -13.38 7.14 4.77
CA ALA A 247 -14.07 8.18 4.00
C ALA A 247 -15.56 8.30 4.33
N ALA A 248 -16.22 7.20 4.71
CA ALA A 248 -17.66 7.16 4.85
C ALA A 248 -18.11 7.17 6.33
N ALA A 249 -19.20 7.89 6.60
CA ALA A 249 -19.88 7.90 7.90
C ALA A 249 -20.75 6.63 8.08
N THR A 250 -20.13 5.48 8.19
CA THR A 250 -20.79 4.18 8.32
C THR A 250 -20.52 3.55 9.69
N GLY A 251 -21.27 2.52 10.06
CA GLY A 251 -21.00 1.73 11.27
C GLY A 251 -19.60 1.11 11.30
N ASP A 252 -18.96 0.95 10.12
CA ASP A 252 -17.58 0.41 9.98
C ASP A 252 -16.50 1.50 10.07
N MET A 253 -16.83 2.79 10.16
CA MET A 253 -15.85 3.87 10.20
C MET A 253 -14.93 3.77 11.42
N GLN A 254 -13.67 4.13 11.22
CA GLN A 254 -12.70 4.26 12.32
C GLN A 254 -12.89 5.59 13.05
N ARG A 255 -12.83 5.55 14.36
CA ARG A 255 -13.15 6.67 15.25
C ARG A 255 -12.14 6.79 16.37
N VAL A 256 -12.01 7.99 16.89
CA VAL A 256 -11.31 8.27 18.15
C VAL A 256 -12.28 8.69 19.23
N LYS A 257 -12.00 8.31 20.47
CA LYS A 257 -12.73 8.75 21.66
C LYS A 257 -11.97 9.92 22.27
N LEU A 258 -12.68 11.04 22.52
CA LEU A 258 -12.18 12.23 23.16
C LEU A 258 -12.16 12.07 24.69
N LYS A 259 -11.43 12.94 25.39
CA LYS A 259 -11.35 12.95 26.88
C LYS A 259 -12.70 13.20 27.53
N ASP A 260 -13.57 13.98 26.92
CA ASP A 260 -14.94 14.25 27.39
C ASP A 260 -15.93 13.09 27.16
N GLY A 261 -15.47 12.02 26.53
CA GLY A 261 -16.25 10.82 26.22
C GLY A 261 -16.93 10.83 24.87
N ARG A 262 -17.01 11.97 24.17
CA ARG A 262 -17.53 12.03 22.79
C ARG A 262 -16.65 11.23 21.83
N ARG A 263 -17.21 10.85 20.71
CA ARG A 263 -16.49 10.17 19.62
C ARG A 263 -16.52 11.03 18.37
N ARG A 264 -15.43 10.97 17.59
CA ARG A 264 -15.37 11.61 16.28
C ARG A 264 -14.74 10.70 15.23
N ARG A 265 -14.99 11.00 13.96
CA ARG A 265 -14.26 10.41 12.85
C ARG A 265 -12.80 10.87 12.90
N ILE A 266 -11.90 10.05 12.37
CA ILE A 266 -10.50 10.44 12.21
C ILE A 266 -10.35 11.54 11.14
N SER A 267 -9.37 12.39 11.31
CA SER A 267 -8.99 13.41 10.32
C SER A 267 -8.11 12.80 9.22
N VAL A 268 -7.96 13.52 8.10
CA VAL A 268 -7.05 13.13 7.01
C VAL A 268 -5.62 12.97 7.54
N ARG A 269 -5.15 13.89 8.39
CA ARG A 269 -3.79 13.82 8.94
C ARG A 269 -3.59 12.62 9.87
N GLU A 270 -4.57 12.27 10.68
CA GLU A 270 -4.54 11.06 11.50
C GLU A 270 -4.49 9.80 10.63
N ALA A 271 -5.35 9.71 9.61
CA ALA A 271 -5.33 8.59 8.66
C ALA A 271 -3.97 8.50 7.92
N ALA A 272 -3.42 9.64 7.51
CA ALA A 272 -2.13 9.73 6.85
C ALA A 272 -0.99 9.19 7.74
N ARG A 273 -0.92 9.62 9.01
CA ARG A 273 0.08 9.13 9.96
C ARG A 273 -0.07 7.65 10.27
N LEU A 274 -1.32 7.15 10.39
CA LEU A 274 -1.59 5.73 10.58
C LEU A 274 -1.19 4.88 9.36
N GLN A 275 -1.12 5.48 8.18
CA GLN A 275 -0.62 4.88 6.94
C GLN A 275 0.87 5.16 6.71
N SER A 276 1.55 5.80 7.66
CA SER A 276 2.96 6.21 7.61
C SER A 276 3.31 7.32 6.61
N PHE A 277 2.35 8.11 6.15
CA PHE A 277 2.68 9.32 5.41
C PHE A 277 3.27 10.38 6.37
N PRO A 278 4.38 11.05 6.00
CA PRO A 278 4.97 12.10 6.81
C PRO A 278 4.11 13.36 6.85
N ASP A 279 4.33 14.22 7.85
CA ASP A 279 3.51 15.42 8.04
C ASP A 279 3.66 16.47 6.94
N TRP A 280 4.81 16.51 6.29
CA TRP A 280 5.04 17.39 5.14
C TRP A 280 4.35 16.91 3.86
N PHE A 281 3.83 15.67 3.82
CA PHE A 281 3.11 15.13 2.66
C PHE A 281 1.69 15.72 2.59
N GLU A 282 1.41 16.47 1.53
CA GLU A 282 0.15 17.16 1.31
C GLU A 282 -0.75 16.40 0.34
N PHE A 283 -1.97 16.10 0.74
CA PHE A 283 -2.96 15.47 -0.14
C PHE A 283 -3.80 16.52 -0.86
N MET A 284 -3.96 16.39 -2.17
CA MET A 284 -4.77 17.25 -3.02
C MET A 284 -6.17 16.68 -3.22
N GLY A 285 -7.12 17.56 -3.57
CA GLY A 285 -8.52 17.21 -3.79
C GLY A 285 -9.41 17.37 -2.55
N THR A 286 -10.66 16.91 -2.67
CA THR A 286 -11.63 16.93 -1.55
C THR A 286 -11.24 15.97 -0.44
N GLU A 287 -11.75 16.16 0.77
CA GLU A 287 -11.49 15.29 1.91
C GLU A 287 -11.74 13.81 1.58
N THR A 288 -12.85 13.52 0.89
CA THR A 288 -13.17 12.16 0.44
C THR A 288 -12.09 11.60 -0.49
N GLN A 289 -11.63 12.38 -1.46
CA GLN A 289 -10.54 11.98 -2.37
C GLN A 289 -9.24 11.74 -1.61
N GLN A 290 -8.92 12.58 -0.62
CA GLN A 290 -7.74 12.40 0.23
C GLN A 290 -7.81 11.09 1.03
N PHE A 291 -8.96 10.76 1.61
CA PHE A 291 -9.18 9.46 2.27
C PHE A 291 -9.05 8.27 1.30
N TYR A 292 -9.54 8.41 0.08
CA TYR A 292 -9.39 7.35 -0.94
C TYR A 292 -7.93 7.14 -1.32
N GLN A 293 -7.15 8.21 -1.47
CA GLN A 293 -5.71 8.14 -1.72
C GLN A 293 -5.00 7.40 -0.58
N ILE A 294 -5.28 7.77 0.67
CA ILE A 294 -4.67 7.14 1.86
C ILE A 294 -5.07 5.67 1.97
N GLY A 295 -6.36 5.34 1.83
CA GLY A 295 -6.88 3.99 2.00
C GLY A 295 -6.35 2.99 0.96
N ASN A 296 -6.09 3.46 -0.27
CA ASN A 296 -5.58 2.64 -1.37
C ASN A 296 -4.06 2.55 -1.38
N ALA A 297 -3.35 3.47 -0.74
CA ALA A 297 -1.89 3.53 -0.82
C ALA A 297 -1.21 2.31 -0.17
N VAL A 298 -0.07 1.93 -0.73
CA VAL A 298 0.95 1.18 -0.01
C VAL A 298 1.55 2.10 1.05
N PRO A 299 1.67 1.69 2.33
CA PRO A 299 2.30 2.51 3.35
C PRO A 299 3.74 2.88 2.97
N PRO A 300 4.10 4.18 2.92
CA PRO A 300 5.42 4.60 2.46
C PRO A 300 6.59 3.99 3.25
N LEU A 301 6.41 3.74 4.55
CA LEU A 301 7.46 3.13 5.35
C LEU A 301 7.67 1.65 5.00
N LEU A 302 6.60 0.88 4.68
CA LEU A 302 6.73 -0.47 4.13
C LEU A 302 7.38 -0.44 2.74
N ALA A 303 6.98 0.52 1.89
CA ALA A 303 7.58 0.74 0.58
C ALA A 303 9.08 1.06 0.67
N TYR A 304 9.50 1.83 1.68
CA TYR A 304 10.92 2.11 1.96
C TYR A 304 11.72 0.82 2.21
N HIS A 305 11.21 -0.08 3.03
CA HIS A 305 11.89 -1.35 3.31
C HIS A 305 11.99 -2.25 2.07
N LEU A 306 10.93 -2.29 1.26
CA LEU A 306 10.95 -3.00 -0.02
C LEU A 306 11.94 -2.39 -1.01
N ALA A 307 11.95 -1.06 -1.12
CA ALA A 307 12.88 -0.34 -1.98
C ALA A 307 14.35 -0.57 -1.57
N ASP A 308 14.63 -0.65 -0.26
CA ASP A 308 15.98 -0.98 0.24
C ASP A 308 16.39 -2.43 -0.13
N SER A 309 15.46 -3.39 -0.06
CA SER A 309 15.69 -4.75 -0.57
C SER A 309 15.96 -4.77 -2.08
N VAL A 310 15.21 -4.00 -2.87
CA VAL A 310 15.43 -3.86 -4.32
C VAL A 310 16.80 -3.23 -4.60
N LYS A 311 17.19 -2.18 -3.86
CA LYS A 311 18.50 -1.57 -3.96
C LYS A 311 19.62 -2.57 -3.66
N ASN A 312 19.50 -3.32 -2.57
CA ASN A 312 20.49 -4.32 -2.19
C ASN A 312 20.63 -5.41 -3.26
N TYR A 313 19.53 -5.85 -3.86
CA TYR A 313 19.53 -6.78 -4.97
C TYR A 313 20.26 -6.24 -6.20
N LEU A 314 20.03 -4.98 -6.60
CA LEU A 314 20.62 -4.39 -7.79
C LEU A 314 22.10 -4.01 -7.63
N LEU A 315 22.50 -3.57 -6.43
CA LEU A 315 23.87 -3.10 -6.19
C LEU A 315 24.82 -4.20 -5.72
N ASN A 316 24.30 -5.35 -5.25
CA ASN A 316 25.08 -6.49 -4.82
C ASN A 316 24.70 -7.75 -5.62
N PRO A 317 24.94 -7.79 -6.94
CA PRO A 317 24.65 -8.96 -7.74
C PRO A 317 25.59 -10.10 -7.33
N ILE A 318 25.15 -10.97 -6.44
CA ILE A 318 25.83 -12.24 -6.19
C ILE A 318 25.75 -13.01 -7.50
N ALA A 319 26.92 -13.37 -8.05
CA ALA A 319 27.04 -14.04 -9.33
C ALA A 319 26.02 -15.17 -9.50
N LEU A 320 25.30 -15.13 -10.63
CA LEU A 320 24.36 -16.16 -11.07
C LEU A 320 25.06 -17.53 -11.06
N GLN A 321 24.95 -18.29 -9.98
CA GLN A 321 25.10 -19.72 -10.07
C GLN A 321 23.79 -20.25 -10.69
N LYS A 322 23.88 -20.71 -11.94
CA LYS A 322 22.83 -21.50 -12.56
C LYS A 322 22.57 -22.74 -11.67
N SER A 323 21.60 -22.65 -10.78
CA SER A 323 21.04 -23.82 -10.10
C SER A 323 19.82 -24.29 -10.90
N GLU A 324 19.98 -25.40 -11.59
CA GLU A 324 18.87 -26.23 -12.04
C GLU A 324 18.09 -26.67 -10.79
N SER A 325 17.01 -25.96 -10.48
CA SER A 325 15.82 -26.54 -9.82
C SER A 325 14.82 -25.43 -9.50
N THR A 326 13.68 -25.50 -10.12
CA THR A 326 12.47 -24.76 -9.76
C THR A 326 12.01 -25.23 -8.37
N GLN A 327 12.41 -24.52 -7.31
CA GLN A 327 11.81 -24.75 -6.00
C GLN A 327 10.75 -23.69 -5.75
N ILE A 328 9.49 -24.13 -5.87
CA ILE A 328 8.35 -23.40 -5.30
C ILE A 328 8.46 -23.53 -3.79
N THR A 329 9.00 -22.49 -3.13
CA THR A 329 9.00 -22.42 -1.66
C THR A 329 7.61 -22.05 -1.20
N THR A 330 6.81 -23.03 -0.81
CA THR A 330 5.57 -22.80 -0.05
C THR A 330 5.94 -22.34 1.35
N PRO A 331 5.34 -21.23 1.86
CA PRO A 331 5.55 -20.84 3.24
C PRO A 331 4.98 -21.91 4.18
N THR A 332 5.82 -22.43 5.07
CA THR A 332 5.40 -23.32 6.15
C THR A 332 4.60 -22.48 7.16
N THR A 333 3.29 -22.50 7.00
CA THR A 333 2.38 -21.96 8.02
C THR A 333 2.32 -22.97 9.16
N GLN A 334 3.04 -22.72 10.25
CA GLN A 334 2.70 -23.35 11.52
C GLN A 334 1.33 -22.82 11.95
N MET A 335 0.30 -23.60 11.69
CA MET A 335 -0.99 -23.47 12.36
C MET A 335 -0.81 -23.95 13.80
N SER A 336 -0.66 -23.04 14.76
CA SER A 336 -1.04 -23.33 16.13
C SER A 336 -2.56 -23.20 16.23
N LEU A 337 -3.23 -24.32 16.35
CA LEU A 337 -4.60 -24.43 16.83
C LEU A 337 -4.60 -23.99 18.31
N LEU A 338 -5.29 -22.89 18.61
CA LEU A 338 -6.08 -22.64 19.82
C LEU A 338 -7.00 -21.45 19.58
#